data_6256f3fbf1a146ba633768d79ee088c7
#
_entry.id   6256f3fbf1a146ba633768d79ee088c7
#
_cell.length_a   1.000
_cell.length_b   1.000
_cell.length_c   1.000
_cell.angle_alpha   90.00
_cell.angle_beta   90.00
_cell.angle_gamma   90.00
#
_symmetry.space_group_name_H-M   'P 1'
#
loop_
_entity.id
_entity.type
_entity.pdbx_description
1 polymer ?
#
loop_
_entity_poly.entity_id
_entity_poly.type
_entity_poly.pdbx_seq_one_letter_code
_entity_poly.pdbx_strand_id
1 'polypeptide(L)'
;MRGVRATYDPLKPEVFSVALDTREQIVGPIPLDVPIVVGKLPLGDLSVVGYESRVAIDRKQVGDLIGCVTWEKERFTRLLVGLARLDFAAIIVEATIADVRARKYRADVSPAFVIGAAAKISTKYRVPVFFCGSLESSTDYAVRLLRAWWRERGVPAREATA
;
A
#
# COMPACT_ATOMS: atom_id res chain seq x y z
N MET A 1 0.65 18.10 13.50
CA MET A 1 1.33 16.81 13.63
C MET A 1 1.20 16.34 15.05
N ARG A 2 0.37 15.37 15.32
CA ARG A 2 0.35 14.71 16.63
C ARG A 2 1.17 13.44 16.49
N GLY A 3 2.35 13.44 17.10
CA GLY A 3 3.19 12.26 17.17
C GLY A 3 2.51 11.19 18.01
N VAL A 4 1.96 10.19 17.37
CA VAL A 4 1.49 9.00 18.07
C VAL A 4 2.72 8.17 18.40
N ARG A 5 3.16 8.26 19.66
CA ARG A 5 4.11 7.30 20.20
C ARG A 5 3.35 6.04 20.58
N ALA A 6 3.21 5.14 19.64
CA ALA A 6 2.87 3.78 20.00
C ALA A 6 4.17 3.07 20.39
N THR A 7 4.28 2.66 21.62
CA THR A 7 5.31 1.69 22.01
C THR A 7 4.90 0.34 21.45
N TYR A 8 5.57 -0.07 20.38
CA TYR A 8 5.42 -1.42 19.85
C TYR A 8 5.93 -2.43 20.88
N ASP A 9 5.05 -3.31 21.29
CA ASP A 9 5.44 -4.49 22.06
C ASP A 9 5.45 -5.69 21.09
N PRO A 10 6.63 -6.19 20.69
CA PRO A 10 6.74 -7.34 19.79
C PRO A 10 6.14 -8.63 20.39
N LEU A 11 5.83 -8.63 21.67
CA LEU A 11 5.23 -9.77 22.36
C LEU A 11 3.70 -9.75 22.34
N LYS A 12 3.08 -8.72 21.71
CA LYS A 12 1.62 -8.63 21.53
C LYS A 12 1.24 -8.60 20.05
N PRO A 13 1.41 -9.71 19.32
CA PRO A 13 0.98 -9.80 17.92
C PRO A 13 -0.56 -9.73 17.75
N GLU A 14 -1.28 -9.63 18.84
CA GLU A 14 -2.75 -9.63 18.90
C GLU A 14 -3.35 -8.26 18.60
N VAL A 15 -2.55 -7.18 18.60
CA VAL A 15 -3.02 -5.84 18.33
C VAL A 15 -2.65 -5.44 16.91
N PHE A 16 -3.66 -5.17 16.09
CA PHE A 16 -3.44 -4.60 14.76
C PHE A 16 -2.75 -3.26 14.87
N SER A 17 -1.56 -3.15 14.27
CA SER A 17 -0.78 -1.91 14.22
C SER A 17 -0.23 -1.70 12.81
N VAL A 18 -0.26 -0.46 12.34
CA VAL A 18 0.26 -0.10 11.02
C VAL A 18 1.74 0.22 11.11
N ALA A 19 2.53 -0.43 10.29
CA ALA A 19 3.92 -0.06 10.03
C ALA A 19 3.97 0.94 8.88
N LEU A 20 4.61 2.08 9.10
CA LEU A 20 4.76 3.16 8.14
C LEU A 20 6.24 3.34 7.78
N ASP A 21 6.57 3.35 6.49
CA ASP A 21 7.94 3.57 6.04
C ASP A 21 8.43 4.97 6.42
N THR A 22 9.68 5.09 6.84
CA THR A 22 10.29 6.37 7.24
C THR A 22 10.35 7.38 6.10
N ARG A 23 10.31 6.93 4.85
CA ARG A 23 10.32 7.78 3.65
C ARG A 23 8.93 8.31 3.30
N GLU A 24 7.88 7.72 3.88
CA GLU A 24 6.51 8.18 3.68
C GLU A 24 6.23 9.39 4.56
N GLN A 25 6.27 10.58 3.97
CA GLN A 25 6.14 11.84 4.71
C GLN A 25 4.70 12.33 4.86
N ILE A 26 3.81 11.88 3.98
CA ILE A 26 2.43 12.36 3.93
C ILE A 26 1.49 11.17 3.84
N VAL A 27 0.73 10.96 4.90
CA VAL A 27 -0.41 10.05 4.91
C VAL A 27 -1.64 10.81 5.38
N GLY A 28 -2.80 10.38 4.91
CA GLY A 28 -4.07 10.87 5.42
C GLY A 28 -4.32 10.40 6.85
N PRO A 29 -5.43 10.80 7.46
CA PRO A 29 -5.75 10.42 8.82
C PRO A 29 -5.90 8.91 8.95
N ILE A 30 -5.21 8.33 9.93
CA ILE A 30 -5.37 6.95 10.36
C ILE A 30 -6.25 6.97 11.61
N PRO A 31 -7.17 6.00 11.79
CA PRO A 31 -8.02 5.95 12.98
C PRO A 31 -7.19 6.01 14.26
N LEU A 32 -7.66 6.79 15.24
CA LEU A 32 -6.93 7.07 16.50
C LEU A 32 -6.69 5.80 17.36
N ASP A 33 -7.52 4.78 17.16
CA ASP A 33 -7.41 3.49 17.82
C ASP A 33 -6.40 2.54 17.17
N VAL A 34 -5.81 2.95 16.04
CA VAL A 34 -4.81 2.17 15.33
C VAL A 34 -3.41 2.66 15.69
N PRO A 35 -2.61 1.88 16.41
CA PRO A 35 -1.21 2.21 16.65
C PRO A 35 -0.42 2.28 15.35
N ILE A 36 0.52 3.22 15.28
CA ILE A 36 1.42 3.41 14.15
C ILE A 36 2.86 3.29 14.63
N VAL A 37 3.63 2.47 13.93
CA VAL A 37 5.08 2.35 14.14
C VAL A 37 5.79 2.80 12.87
N VAL A 38 6.64 3.81 13.00
CA VAL A 38 7.45 4.32 11.89
C VAL A 38 8.80 3.60 11.87
N GLY A 39 9.16 3.04 10.74
CA GLY A 39 10.42 2.33 10.56
C GLY A 39 10.69 2.11 9.08
N LYS A 40 11.87 1.57 8.76
CA LYS A 40 12.21 1.24 7.39
C LYS A 40 11.50 -0.05 6.99
N LEU A 41 10.67 0.00 5.95
CA LEU A 41 10.03 -1.18 5.39
C LEU A 41 10.90 -1.80 4.28
N PRO A 42 10.90 -3.14 4.15
CA PRO A 42 11.59 -3.81 3.05
C PRO A 42 10.93 -3.51 1.70
N LEU A 43 9.61 -3.40 1.65
CA LEU A 43 8.81 -3.10 0.46
C LEU A 43 7.61 -2.24 0.80
N GLY A 44 7.25 -1.34 -0.12
CA GLY A 44 6.06 -0.51 0.00
C GLY A 44 6.18 0.60 1.05
N ASP A 45 5.05 1.22 1.34
CA ASP A 45 4.95 2.41 2.19
C ASP A 45 4.21 2.12 3.50
N LEU A 46 3.27 1.18 3.49
CA LEU A 46 2.52 0.72 4.66
C LEU A 46 2.52 -0.80 4.75
N SER A 47 2.54 -1.30 5.97
CA SER A 47 2.43 -2.72 6.27
C SER A 47 1.75 -2.94 7.62
N VAL A 48 1.70 -4.19 8.06
CA VAL A 48 1.27 -4.56 9.42
C VAL A 48 2.51 -4.86 10.25
N VAL A 49 2.60 -4.27 11.43
CA VAL A 49 3.71 -4.50 12.35
C VAL A 49 3.85 -5.99 12.67
N GLY A 50 5.06 -6.52 12.49
CA GLY A 50 5.36 -7.95 12.65
C GLY A 50 5.11 -8.80 11.40
N TYR A 51 4.53 -8.23 10.34
CA TYR A 51 4.23 -8.93 9.09
C TYR A 51 4.75 -8.21 7.85
N GLU A 52 5.80 -7.40 8.01
CA GLU A 52 6.37 -6.57 6.95
C GLU A 52 6.93 -7.40 5.78
N SER A 53 7.25 -8.67 6.02
CA SER A 53 7.67 -9.62 4.98
C SER A 53 6.51 -10.38 4.33
N ARG A 54 5.26 -10.14 4.74
CA ARG A 54 4.09 -10.88 4.27
C ARG A 54 3.04 -10.00 3.59
N VAL A 55 2.94 -8.74 3.96
CA VAL A 55 1.95 -7.81 3.41
C VAL A 55 2.55 -6.42 3.24
N ALA A 56 2.24 -5.75 2.14
CA ALA A 56 2.63 -4.36 1.91
C ALA A 56 1.64 -3.63 1.00
N ILE A 57 1.50 -2.36 1.25
CA ILE A 57 0.79 -1.42 0.38
C ILE A 57 1.78 -0.38 -0.11
N ASP A 58 1.84 -0.18 -1.42
CA ASP A 58 2.60 0.88 -2.07
C ASP A 58 1.63 1.97 -2.52
N ARG A 59 1.90 3.20 -2.15
CA ARG A 59 1.03 4.34 -2.45
C ARG A 59 1.69 5.24 -3.49
N LYS A 60 0.91 5.68 -4.48
CA LYS A 60 1.43 6.50 -5.57
C LYS A 60 0.46 7.60 -5.98
N GLN A 61 1.00 8.76 -6.30
CA GLN A 61 0.31 9.73 -7.13
C GLN A 61 0.31 9.27 -8.59
N VAL A 62 -0.60 9.78 -9.40
CA VAL A 62 -0.69 9.41 -10.83
C VAL A 62 0.60 9.69 -11.57
N GLY A 63 1.21 10.86 -11.32
CA GLY A 63 2.49 11.22 -11.94
C GLY A 63 3.61 10.24 -11.61
N ASP A 64 3.68 9.76 -10.38
CA ASP A 64 4.66 8.78 -9.96
C ASP A 64 4.40 7.41 -10.60
N LEU A 65 3.15 6.99 -10.72
CA LEU A 65 2.79 5.77 -11.43
C LEU A 65 3.21 5.84 -12.90
N ILE A 66 2.95 6.97 -13.57
CA ILE A 66 3.37 7.19 -14.96
C ILE A 66 4.88 7.11 -15.09
N GLY A 67 5.64 7.74 -14.18
CA GLY A 67 7.08 7.65 -14.13
C GLY A 67 7.58 6.22 -14.00
N CYS A 68 6.97 5.45 -13.10
CA CYS A 68 7.30 4.06 -12.88
C CYS A 68 7.11 3.17 -14.11
N VAL A 69 6.09 3.42 -14.93
CA VAL A 69 5.80 2.60 -16.11
C VAL A 69 6.42 3.13 -17.41
N THR A 70 7.12 4.25 -17.35
CA THR A 70 7.81 4.87 -18.49
C THR A 70 9.33 4.81 -18.35
N TRP A 71 9.94 5.76 -17.62
CA TRP A 71 11.41 5.88 -17.54
C TRP A 71 12.03 5.12 -16.35
N GLU A 72 11.28 4.73 -15.33
CA GLU A 72 11.77 3.95 -14.17
C GLU A 72 11.40 2.46 -14.23
N LYS A 73 11.18 1.92 -15.41
CA LYS A 73 10.63 0.57 -15.62
C LYS A 73 11.40 -0.52 -14.89
N GLU A 74 12.72 -0.49 -14.93
CA GLU A 74 13.53 -1.56 -14.31
C GLU A 74 13.41 -1.56 -12.80
N ARG A 75 13.51 -0.38 -12.19
CA ARG A 75 13.34 -0.21 -10.74
C ARG A 75 11.95 -0.64 -10.30
N PHE A 76 10.94 -0.20 -11.04
CA PHE A 76 9.55 -0.53 -10.73
C PHE A 76 9.25 -2.02 -10.92
N THR A 77 9.80 -2.65 -11.95
CA THR A 77 9.68 -4.10 -12.15
C THR A 77 10.26 -4.88 -10.97
N ARG A 78 11.39 -4.47 -10.43
CA ARG A 78 11.97 -5.10 -9.23
C ARG A 78 11.03 -4.96 -8.02
N LEU A 79 10.43 -3.80 -7.83
CA LEU A 79 9.43 -3.59 -6.78
C LEU A 79 8.23 -4.51 -6.97
N LEU A 80 7.67 -4.58 -8.17
CA LEU A 80 6.52 -5.43 -8.49
C LEU A 80 6.81 -6.92 -8.26
N VAL A 81 7.99 -7.39 -8.65
CA VAL A 81 8.43 -8.77 -8.39
C VAL A 81 8.53 -9.03 -6.89
N GLY A 82 9.05 -8.09 -6.12
CA GLY A 82 9.10 -8.18 -4.67
C GLY A 82 7.72 -8.23 -4.03
N LEU A 83 6.83 -7.32 -4.43
CA LEU A 83 5.44 -7.27 -3.94
C LEU A 83 4.67 -8.55 -4.28
N ALA A 84 4.88 -9.09 -5.50
CA ALA A 84 4.21 -10.30 -5.95
C ALA A 84 4.57 -11.57 -5.13
N ARG A 85 5.66 -11.54 -4.40
CA ARG A 85 6.10 -12.64 -3.51
C ARG A 85 5.47 -12.62 -2.13
N LEU A 86 4.86 -11.50 -1.75
CA LEU A 86 4.17 -11.38 -0.49
C LEU A 86 2.84 -12.16 -0.52
N ASP A 87 2.31 -12.48 0.65
CA ASP A 87 1.00 -13.11 0.77
C ASP A 87 -0.10 -12.20 0.21
N PHE A 88 0.04 -10.89 0.42
CA PHE A 88 -0.79 -9.86 -0.18
C PHE A 88 0.02 -8.56 -0.37
N ALA A 89 -0.17 -7.94 -1.51
CA ALA A 89 0.29 -6.58 -1.75
C ALA A 89 -0.70 -5.87 -2.67
N ALA A 90 -0.73 -4.55 -2.59
CA ALA A 90 -1.51 -3.72 -3.49
C ALA A 90 -0.80 -2.38 -3.74
N ILE A 91 -1.12 -1.77 -4.87
CA ILE A 91 -0.76 -0.39 -5.17
C ILE A 91 -2.02 0.46 -5.04
N ILE A 92 -1.94 1.54 -4.30
CA ILE A 92 -3.01 2.52 -4.17
C ILE A 92 -2.60 3.79 -4.90
N VAL A 93 -3.45 4.23 -5.81
CA VAL A 93 -3.27 5.46 -6.59
C VAL A 93 -4.18 6.55 -6.04
N GLU A 94 -3.59 7.71 -5.73
CA GLU A 94 -4.30 8.90 -5.24
C GLU A 94 -5.00 9.66 -6.37
N ALA A 95 -5.90 8.99 -7.03
CA ALA A 95 -6.80 9.54 -8.04
C ALA A 95 -7.96 8.57 -8.26
N THR A 96 -9.05 9.05 -8.79
CA THR A 96 -10.09 8.19 -9.34
C THR A 96 -9.80 7.88 -10.82
N ILE A 97 -10.43 6.85 -11.36
CA ILE A 97 -10.39 6.59 -12.81
C ILE A 97 -10.98 7.78 -13.59
N ALA A 98 -11.99 8.45 -13.03
CA ALA A 98 -12.56 9.66 -13.60
C ALA A 98 -11.54 10.81 -13.67
N ASP A 99 -10.71 10.97 -12.63
CA ASP A 99 -9.61 11.96 -12.64
C ASP A 99 -8.59 11.66 -13.73
N VAL A 100 -8.24 10.38 -13.91
CA VAL A 100 -7.32 9.96 -14.97
C VAL A 100 -7.93 10.23 -16.34
N ARG A 101 -9.20 9.90 -16.55
CA ARG A 101 -9.91 10.20 -17.81
C ARG A 101 -10.01 11.69 -18.10
N ALA A 102 -10.15 12.51 -17.07
CA ALA A 102 -10.13 13.96 -17.17
C ALA A 102 -8.72 14.56 -17.32
N ARG A 103 -7.68 13.72 -17.44
CA ARG A 103 -6.27 14.13 -17.56
C ARG A 103 -5.79 15.02 -16.40
N LYS A 104 -6.20 14.75 -15.18
CA LYS A 104 -5.72 15.48 -13.99
C LYS A 104 -4.29 15.05 -13.62
N TYR A 105 -3.39 15.12 -14.55
CA TYR A 105 -1.94 14.86 -14.41
C TYR A 105 -1.18 15.63 -15.50
N ARG A 106 0.15 15.80 -15.31
CA ARG A 106 0.97 16.64 -16.20
C ARG A 106 1.61 15.90 -17.36
N ALA A 107 1.83 14.59 -17.22
CA ALA A 107 2.55 13.81 -18.22
C ALA A 107 1.79 13.74 -19.55
N ASP A 108 2.52 13.72 -20.66
CA ASP A 108 1.96 13.59 -22.00
C ASP A 108 1.76 12.13 -22.39
N VAL A 109 0.83 11.50 -21.69
CA VAL A 109 0.36 10.13 -21.97
C VAL A 109 -1.17 10.09 -21.96
N SER A 110 -1.75 9.17 -22.72
CA SER A 110 -3.21 9.05 -22.77
C SER A 110 -3.78 8.43 -21.49
N PRO A 111 -5.03 8.77 -21.11
CA PRO A 111 -5.70 8.08 -20.02
C PRO A 111 -5.77 6.56 -20.21
N ALA A 112 -5.98 6.11 -21.43
CA ALA A 112 -6.00 4.68 -21.77
C ALA A 112 -4.66 4.00 -21.46
N PHE A 113 -3.53 4.68 -21.67
CA PHE A 113 -2.21 4.18 -21.31
C PHE A 113 -2.08 3.96 -19.79
N VAL A 114 -2.50 4.95 -18.99
CA VAL A 114 -2.42 4.89 -17.52
C VAL A 114 -3.29 3.77 -16.97
N ILE A 115 -4.55 3.71 -17.41
CA ILE A 115 -5.51 2.68 -16.96
C ILE A 115 -5.06 1.29 -17.43
N GLY A 116 -4.58 1.18 -18.67
CA GLY A 116 -4.04 -0.06 -19.21
C GLY A 116 -2.81 -0.56 -18.47
N ALA A 117 -1.91 0.35 -18.06
CA ALA A 117 -0.75 0.02 -17.24
C ALA A 117 -1.16 -0.55 -15.88
N ALA A 118 -2.14 0.07 -15.22
CA ALA A 118 -2.68 -0.42 -13.95
C ALA A 118 -3.31 -1.82 -14.10
N ALA A 119 -4.09 -2.03 -15.15
CA ALA A 119 -4.68 -3.33 -15.46
C ALA A 119 -3.60 -4.39 -15.72
N LYS A 120 -2.56 -4.06 -16.47
CA LYS A 120 -1.42 -4.96 -16.74
C LYS A 120 -0.66 -5.34 -15.46
N ILE A 121 -0.41 -4.38 -14.57
CA ILE A 121 0.23 -4.64 -13.28
C ILE A 121 -0.62 -5.64 -12.48
N SER A 122 -1.91 -5.36 -12.36
CA SER A 122 -2.84 -6.19 -11.60
C SER A 122 -2.91 -7.64 -12.11
N THR A 123 -2.90 -7.83 -13.42
CA THR A 123 -3.03 -9.16 -14.03
C THR A 123 -1.70 -9.91 -14.13
N LYS A 124 -0.64 -9.24 -14.56
CA LYS A 124 0.67 -9.86 -14.76
C LYS A 124 1.36 -10.22 -13.44
N TYR A 125 1.37 -9.30 -12.49
CA TYR A 125 2.06 -9.48 -11.21
C TYR A 125 1.15 -9.93 -10.08
N ARG A 126 -0.17 -9.94 -10.31
CA ARG A 126 -1.18 -10.20 -9.26
C ARG A 126 -1.08 -9.25 -8.07
N VAL A 127 -0.64 -8.04 -8.35
CA VAL A 127 -0.61 -6.91 -7.42
C VAL A 127 -1.72 -5.96 -7.84
N PRO A 128 -2.88 -5.99 -7.19
CA PRO A 128 -3.99 -5.15 -7.58
C PRO A 128 -3.65 -3.66 -7.45
N VAL A 129 -4.16 -2.87 -8.38
CA VAL A 129 -4.04 -1.41 -8.39
C VAL A 129 -5.41 -0.81 -8.15
N PHE A 130 -5.54 -0.06 -7.06
CA PHE A 130 -6.80 0.59 -6.66
C PHE A 130 -6.69 2.10 -6.83
N PHE A 131 -7.63 2.67 -7.56
CA PHE A 131 -7.77 4.12 -7.70
C PHE A 131 -8.70 4.62 -6.61
N CYS A 132 -8.15 5.23 -5.57
CA CYS A 132 -8.88 5.55 -4.34
C CYS A 132 -9.22 7.04 -4.16
N GLY A 133 -8.79 7.90 -5.09
CA GLY A 133 -9.12 9.32 -5.06
C GLY A 133 -8.18 10.14 -4.15
N SER A 134 -8.72 10.81 -3.14
CA SER A 134 -7.95 11.70 -2.27
C SER A 134 -6.92 10.96 -1.42
N LEU A 135 -5.98 11.72 -0.84
CA LEU A 135 -5.04 11.21 0.17
C LEU A 135 -5.78 10.56 1.34
N GLU A 136 -6.87 11.17 1.80
CA GLU A 136 -7.70 10.65 2.89
C GLU A 136 -8.33 9.31 2.53
N SER A 137 -9.01 9.24 1.39
CA SER A 137 -9.65 7.99 0.90
C SER A 137 -8.62 6.90 0.64
N SER A 138 -7.47 7.26 0.08
CA SER A 138 -6.38 6.32 -0.21
C SER A 138 -5.78 5.75 1.07
N THR A 139 -5.58 6.57 2.09
CA THR A 139 -5.07 6.14 3.39
C THR A 139 -6.10 5.26 4.12
N ASP A 140 -7.37 5.66 4.13
CA ASP A 140 -8.44 4.87 4.74
C ASP A 140 -8.53 3.48 4.10
N TYR A 141 -8.49 3.40 2.78
CA TYR A 141 -8.58 2.12 2.09
C TYR A 141 -7.34 1.25 2.32
N ALA A 142 -6.14 1.85 2.34
CA ALA A 142 -4.90 1.13 2.69
C ALA A 142 -4.99 0.47 4.06
N VAL A 143 -5.42 1.22 5.07
CA VAL A 143 -5.58 0.70 6.44
C VAL A 143 -6.63 -0.40 6.50
N ARG A 144 -7.74 -0.27 5.78
CA ARG A 144 -8.79 -1.31 5.69
C ARG A 144 -8.28 -2.58 5.04
N LEU A 145 -7.51 -2.48 3.97
CA LEU A 145 -6.88 -3.64 3.31
C LEU A 145 -5.94 -4.38 4.27
N LEU A 146 -5.06 -3.64 4.95
CA LEU A 146 -4.14 -4.22 5.92
C LEU A 146 -4.87 -4.88 7.09
N ARG A 147 -5.92 -4.24 7.62
CA ARG A 147 -6.73 -4.79 8.72
C ARG A 147 -7.49 -6.03 8.28
N ALA A 148 -8.06 -6.04 7.08
CA ALA A 148 -8.76 -7.20 6.53
C ALA A 148 -7.79 -8.38 6.36
N TRP A 149 -6.62 -8.13 5.75
CA TRP A 149 -5.59 -9.16 5.62
C TRP A 149 -5.16 -9.71 6.98
N TRP A 150 -4.92 -8.84 7.96
CA TRP A 150 -4.50 -9.24 9.30
C TRP A 150 -5.54 -10.12 9.99
N ARG A 151 -6.82 -9.78 9.87
CA ARG A 151 -7.94 -10.58 10.43
C ARG A 151 -8.02 -11.96 9.82
N GLU A 152 -7.78 -12.08 8.52
CA GLU A 152 -7.94 -13.33 7.78
C GLU A 152 -6.69 -14.24 7.85
N ARG A 153 -5.50 -13.66 7.83
CA ARG A 153 -4.25 -14.41 7.63
C ARG A 153 -3.11 -14.01 8.56
N GLY A 154 -3.17 -12.85 9.17
CA GLY A 154 -2.10 -12.32 10.02
C GLY A 154 -2.04 -13.00 11.37
N VAL A 155 -3.18 -13.37 11.94
CA VAL A 155 -3.23 -14.09 13.23
C VAL A 155 -2.87 -15.56 12.96
N PRO A 156 -1.84 -16.13 13.63
CA PRO A 156 -1.59 -17.56 13.56
C PRO A 156 -2.89 -18.28 13.95
N ALA A 157 -3.32 -19.23 13.14
CA ALA A 157 -4.38 -20.13 13.56
C ALA A 157 -3.96 -20.68 14.93
N ARG A 158 -4.76 -20.43 15.96
CA ARG A 158 -4.58 -21.15 17.22
C ARG A 158 -4.56 -22.60 16.82
N GLU A 159 -3.45 -23.27 17.06
CA GLU A 159 -3.41 -24.73 16.96
C GLU A 159 -4.63 -25.20 17.73
N ALA A 160 -5.55 -25.83 17.02
CA ALA A 160 -6.69 -26.43 17.64
C ALA A 160 -6.10 -27.47 18.60
N THR A 161 -6.02 -27.10 19.86
CA THR A 161 -5.75 -28.05 20.93
C THR A 161 -6.86 -29.07 20.87
N ALA A 162 -6.48 -30.22 20.34
CA ALA A 162 -7.30 -31.41 20.36
C ALA A 162 -7.63 -31.82 21.79
#